data_cdb90678e1ceadb793448e221f645a46
#
_entry.id   cdb90678e1ceadb793448e221f645a46
#
_cell.length_a   1.000
_cell.length_b   1.000
_cell.length_c   1.000
_cell.angle_alpha   90.00
_cell.angle_beta   90.00
_cell.angle_gamma   90.00
#
_symmetry.space_group_name_H-M   'P 1'
#
loop_
_entity.id
_entity.type
_entity.pdbx_description
1 polymer ?
#
loop_
_entity_poly.entity_id
_entity_poly.type
_entity_poly.pdbx_seq_one_letter_code
_entity_poly.pdbx_strand_id
1 'polypeptide(L)'
;CIRDRFIEEEELSSIDGYMKIFTNEDNSEYFLRLDAEDLNSQFLYFSYIMNAPQGSPLTGGLPSDGRVLEFRNFKKDSIGLYQINTNYINGDETNNISKSTITNITEAFVEVFKPSAKTDESVLINVNGILLSEKLDSLSYVPNEYRERIAVNYGRPNESKTFVKNVFNNDSNTAFEVTFAYENQAPNPRAYRVS
;
A
#
# COMPACT_ATOMS: atom_id res chain seq x y z
N CYS A 1 24.00 16.86 4.34
CA CYS A 1 23.70 15.42 4.44
C CYS A 1 23.27 14.88 3.07
N ILE A 2 23.56 13.59 2.76
CA ILE A 2 23.19 12.99 1.44
C ILE A 2 21.69 13.09 1.20
N ARG A 3 20.87 12.87 2.22
CA ARG A 3 19.40 12.99 2.14
C ARG A 3 18.96 14.43 1.84
N ASP A 4 19.48 15.40 2.55
CA ASP A 4 19.09 16.81 2.38
C ASP A 4 19.48 17.28 0.97
N ARG A 5 20.62 16.84 0.49
CA ARG A 5 21.05 17.07 -0.88
C ARG A 5 20.11 16.42 -1.91
N PHE A 6 19.67 15.19 -1.68
CA PHE A 6 18.69 14.52 -2.56
C PHE A 6 17.35 15.28 -2.57
N ILE A 7 16.86 15.71 -1.41
CA ILE A 7 15.61 16.49 -1.29
C ILE A 7 15.74 17.83 -2.04
N GLU A 8 16.89 18.49 -1.93
CA GLU A 8 17.16 19.75 -2.64
C GLU A 8 17.35 19.53 -4.15
N GLU A 9 18.08 18.50 -4.58
CA GLU A 9 18.31 18.20 -6.00
C GLU A 9 17.03 17.77 -6.72
N GLU A 10 16.13 17.05 -6.06
CA GLU A 10 14.85 16.61 -6.61
C GLU A 10 13.70 17.60 -6.32
N GLU A 11 13.99 18.74 -5.71
CA GLU A 11 13.02 19.81 -5.38
C GLU A 11 11.77 19.27 -4.63
N LEU A 12 12.02 18.34 -3.65
CA LEU A 12 10.94 17.70 -2.91
C LEU A 12 10.35 18.62 -1.85
N SER A 13 9.02 18.66 -1.80
CA SER A 13 8.24 19.35 -0.76
C SER A 13 7.78 18.36 0.32
N SER A 14 7.83 18.78 1.60
CA SER A 14 7.32 17.95 2.71
C SER A 14 5.82 18.11 2.91
N ILE A 15 5.16 17.01 3.28
CA ILE A 15 3.79 16.96 3.77
C ILE A 15 3.85 16.41 5.19
N ASP A 16 3.89 17.30 6.18
CA ASP A 16 4.08 16.91 7.57
C ASP A 16 2.81 16.31 8.18
N GLY A 17 2.98 15.37 9.10
CA GLY A 17 1.90 14.69 9.82
C GLY A 17 2.37 13.38 10.45
N TYR A 18 1.49 12.40 10.56
CA TYR A 18 1.78 11.09 11.18
C TYR A 18 2.96 10.39 10.50
N MET A 19 2.96 10.33 9.16
CA MET A 19 4.10 9.88 8.37
C MET A 19 4.80 11.09 7.75
N LYS A 20 6.11 11.06 7.67
CA LYS A 20 6.92 12.11 7.03
C LYS A 20 6.98 11.85 5.53
N ILE A 21 6.11 12.51 4.77
CA ILE A 21 5.96 12.34 3.33
C ILE A 21 6.65 13.49 2.59
N PHE A 22 7.26 13.16 1.47
CA PHE A 22 7.78 14.13 0.51
C PHE A 22 7.18 13.83 -0.86
N THR A 23 7.01 14.89 -1.66
CA THR A 23 6.54 14.78 -3.04
C THR A 23 7.31 15.73 -3.94
N ASN A 24 7.46 15.36 -5.22
CA ASN A 24 8.02 16.24 -6.23
C ASN A 24 7.04 17.36 -6.62
N GLU A 25 7.48 18.34 -7.41
CA GLU A 25 6.71 19.51 -7.81
C GLU A 25 5.38 19.13 -8.49
N ASP A 26 5.39 18.10 -9.33
CA ASP A 26 4.20 17.63 -10.07
C ASP A 26 3.25 16.76 -9.23
N ASN A 27 3.58 16.45 -7.98
CA ASN A 27 2.85 15.49 -7.14
C ASN A 27 2.66 14.12 -7.80
N SER A 28 3.62 13.69 -8.59
CA SER A 28 3.61 12.39 -9.29
C SER A 28 4.42 11.32 -8.57
N GLU A 29 5.37 11.72 -7.72
CA GLU A 29 6.21 10.85 -6.93
C GLU A 29 6.07 11.15 -5.44
N TYR A 30 5.93 10.09 -4.66
CA TYR A 30 5.78 10.15 -3.22
C TYR A 30 6.86 9.35 -2.54
N PHE A 31 7.50 9.98 -1.58
CA PHE A 31 8.57 9.38 -0.78
C PHE A 31 8.16 9.38 0.67
N LEU A 32 8.46 8.29 1.34
CA LEU A 32 8.28 8.14 2.78
C LEU A 32 9.64 8.19 3.45
N ARG A 33 9.82 9.08 4.41
CA ARG A 33 10.94 9.07 5.30
C ARG A 33 10.64 8.18 6.50
N LEU A 34 11.51 7.22 6.74
CA LEU A 34 11.50 6.35 7.90
C LEU A 34 12.73 6.69 8.75
N ASP A 35 12.50 7.10 9.99
CA ASP A 35 13.54 7.26 10.97
C ASP A 35 13.83 5.91 11.66
N ALA A 36 14.88 5.81 12.45
CA ALA A 36 15.25 4.54 13.10
C ALA A 36 14.14 3.98 14.01
N GLU A 37 13.33 4.85 14.62
CA GLU A 37 12.20 4.50 15.47
C GLU A 37 10.98 3.96 14.70
N ASP A 38 10.85 4.33 13.41
CA ASP A 38 9.77 3.86 12.56
C ASP A 38 10.00 2.40 12.10
N LEU A 39 11.27 1.97 12.08
CA LEU A 39 11.62 0.60 11.74
C LEU A 39 11.27 -0.34 12.90
N ASN A 40 10.65 -1.48 12.58
CA ASN A 40 10.09 -2.46 13.50
C ASN A 40 8.92 -1.91 14.35
N SER A 41 8.36 -0.76 13.97
CA SER A 41 7.15 -0.21 14.55
C SER A 41 5.94 -0.64 13.72
N GLN A 42 4.91 -1.15 14.40
CA GLN A 42 3.69 -1.63 13.76
C GLN A 42 2.70 -0.48 13.57
N PHE A 43 2.05 -0.48 12.41
CA PHE A 43 0.97 0.47 12.13
C PHE A 43 -0.23 -0.24 11.50
N LEU A 44 -1.41 0.32 11.70
CA LEU A 44 -2.64 -0.20 11.14
C LEU A 44 -2.85 0.38 9.73
N TYR A 45 -3.08 -0.50 8.78
CA TYR A 45 -3.49 -0.16 7.42
C TYR A 45 -4.93 -0.62 7.17
N PHE A 46 -5.70 0.22 6.53
CA PHE A 46 -6.98 -0.14 5.92
C PHE A 46 -7.26 0.76 4.71
N SER A 47 -8.10 0.29 3.82
CA SER A 47 -8.58 1.05 2.68
C SER A 47 -10.10 1.04 2.63
N TYR A 48 -10.68 1.96 1.89
CA TYR A 48 -12.08 1.93 1.54
C TYR A 48 -12.31 2.52 0.14
N ILE A 49 -13.35 2.03 -0.53
CA ILE A 49 -13.68 2.49 -1.87
C ILE A 49 -14.61 3.70 -1.74
N MET A 50 -14.16 4.85 -2.23
CA MET A 50 -14.99 6.05 -2.26
C MET A 50 -16.01 5.99 -3.39
N ASN A 51 -15.55 5.66 -4.59
CA ASN A 51 -16.37 5.59 -5.79
C ASN A 51 -15.96 4.40 -6.64
N ALA A 52 -16.95 3.74 -7.25
CA ALA A 52 -16.73 2.65 -8.19
C ALA A 52 -17.66 2.80 -9.40
N PRO A 53 -17.29 2.27 -10.57
CA PRO A 53 -18.16 2.27 -11.75
C PRO A 53 -19.49 1.57 -11.48
N GLN A 54 -20.57 2.09 -12.09
CA GLN A 54 -21.88 1.47 -12.00
C GLN A 54 -21.85 0.01 -12.50
N GLY A 55 -22.51 -0.88 -11.77
CA GLY A 55 -22.50 -2.32 -12.06
C GLY A 55 -21.26 -3.06 -11.54
N SER A 56 -20.38 -2.37 -10.86
CA SER A 56 -19.26 -2.96 -10.13
C SER A 56 -19.73 -3.76 -8.92
N PRO A 57 -19.05 -4.87 -8.56
CA PRO A 57 -19.27 -5.53 -7.29
C PRO A 57 -18.73 -4.72 -6.10
N LEU A 58 -17.92 -3.72 -6.37
CA LEU A 58 -17.34 -2.86 -5.34
C LEU A 58 -18.39 -1.87 -4.84
N THR A 59 -18.53 -1.81 -3.54
CA THR A 59 -19.48 -0.89 -2.89
C THR A 59 -18.72 0.23 -2.20
N GLY A 60 -19.08 1.47 -2.51
CA GLY A 60 -18.50 2.63 -1.84
C GLY A 60 -18.80 2.65 -0.34
N GLY A 61 -17.82 3.13 0.44
CA GLY A 61 -17.95 3.33 1.88
C GLY A 61 -17.66 2.11 2.76
N LEU A 62 -17.47 0.91 2.19
CA LEU A 62 -17.06 -0.25 2.98
C LEU A 62 -15.53 -0.27 3.15
N PRO A 63 -15.03 -0.35 4.39
CA PRO A 63 -13.60 -0.51 4.64
C PRO A 63 -13.15 -1.94 4.26
N SER A 64 -11.88 -2.07 3.87
CA SER A 64 -11.19 -3.36 3.82
C SER A 64 -10.98 -3.93 5.23
N ASP A 65 -10.64 -5.21 5.31
CA ASP A 65 -10.15 -5.78 6.56
C ASP A 65 -8.86 -5.06 6.97
N GLY A 66 -8.80 -4.61 8.23
CA GLY A 66 -7.61 -3.96 8.76
C GLY A 66 -6.42 -4.90 8.78
N ARG A 67 -5.24 -4.40 8.43
CA ARG A 67 -3.98 -5.14 8.45
C ARG A 67 -2.97 -4.43 9.31
N VAL A 68 -2.17 -5.18 10.02
CA VAL A 68 -1.01 -4.64 10.75
C VAL A 68 0.21 -4.80 9.85
N LEU A 69 0.85 -3.68 9.57
CA LEU A 69 2.03 -3.62 8.72
C LEU A 69 3.24 -3.12 9.53
N GLU A 70 4.43 -3.45 9.05
CA GLU A 70 5.69 -3.09 9.70
C GLU A 70 6.80 -2.95 8.65
N PHE A 71 7.58 -1.87 8.74
CA PHE A 71 8.80 -1.70 7.97
C PHE A 71 10.00 -2.29 8.72
N ARG A 72 10.80 -3.09 8.02
CA ARG A 72 12.02 -3.70 8.57
C ARG A 72 13.19 -3.56 7.62
N ASN A 73 14.40 -3.55 8.16
CA ASN A 73 15.58 -3.71 7.32
C ASN A 73 15.51 -5.06 6.58
N PHE A 74 15.74 -5.03 5.27
CA PHE A 74 15.79 -6.21 4.41
C PHE A 74 17.11 -6.25 3.65
N LYS A 75 17.89 -7.32 3.85
CA LYS A 75 19.26 -7.42 3.32
C LYS A 75 20.11 -6.19 3.68
N LYS A 76 21.22 -5.97 2.95
CA LYS A 76 22.19 -4.95 3.33
C LYS A 76 21.69 -3.51 3.18
N ASP A 77 20.93 -3.21 2.13
CA ASP A 77 20.57 -1.84 1.75
C ASP A 77 19.14 -1.70 1.24
N SER A 78 18.18 -2.40 1.84
CA SER A 78 16.78 -2.34 1.44
C SER A 78 15.86 -2.35 2.65
N ILE A 79 14.66 -1.84 2.47
CA ILE A 79 13.59 -1.87 3.46
C ILE A 79 12.50 -2.81 2.96
N GLY A 80 12.08 -3.74 3.79
CA GLY A 80 10.94 -4.62 3.52
C GLY A 80 9.68 -4.13 4.23
N LEU A 81 8.54 -4.24 3.58
CA LEU A 81 7.22 -4.08 4.19
C LEU A 81 6.64 -5.46 4.43
N TYR A 82 6.24 -5.71 5.66
CA TYR A 82 5.68 -6.98 6.11
C TYR A 82 4.26 -6.77 6.62
N GLN A 83 3.40 -7.74 6.34
CA GLN A 83 2.10 -7.86 7.00
C GLN A 83 2.23 -8.85 8.16
N ILE A 84 1.96 -8.35 9.35
CA ILE A 84 2.02 -9.12 10.59
C ILE A 84 0.79 -10.01 10.69
N ASN A 85 0.99 -11.27 11.05
CA ASN A 85 -0.12 -12.18 11.28
C ASN A 85 -0.73 -11.94 12.66
N THR A 86 -1.92 -11.35 12.70
CA THR A 86 -2.65 -11.05 13.94
C THR A 86 -3.66 -12.12 14.34
N ASN A 87 -3.87 -13.16 13.52
CA ASN A 87 -4.88 -14.19 13.76
C ASN A 87 -4.48 -15.20 14.85
N TYR A 88 -3.20 -15.20 15.23
CA TYR A 88 -2.66 -16.13 16.21
C TYR A 88 -1.93 -15.38 17.31
N ILE A 89 -2.65 -15.05 18.37
CA ILE A 89 -2.07 -14.49 19.58
C ILE A 89 -1.74 -15.68 20.49
N ASN A 90 -0.47 -16.03 20.60
CA ASN A 90 -0.01 -17.02 21.57
C ASN A 90 0.21 -16.35 22.92
N GLY A 91 -0.70 -16.61 23.85
CA GLY A 91 -0.62 -16.06 25.23
C GLY A 91 0.47 -16.67 26.10
N ASP A 92 1.18 -17.70 25.66
CA ASP A 92 2.20 -18.39 26.46
C ASP A 92 3.38 -18.88 25.60
N GLU A 93 4.46 -18.11 25.62
CA GLU A 93 5.71 -18.41 24.92
C GLU A 93 6.46 -19.63 25.51
N THR A 94 6.06 -20.14 26.66
CA THR A 94 6.72 -21.25 27.34
C THR A 94 6.25 -22.61 26.84
N ASN A 95 5.11 -22.68 26.16
CA ASN A 95 4.51 -23.92 25.70
C ASN A 95 5.11 -24.35 24.34
N ASN A 96 5.43 -25.65 24.20
CA ASN A 96 5.97 -26.24 22.96
C ASN A 96 5.00 -26.11 21.77
N ILE A 97 3.69 -26.11 22.02
CA ILE A 97 2.66 -25.90 20.99
C ILE A 97 2.74 -24.47 20.46
N SER A 98 2.88 -23.48 21.35
CA SER A 98 3.06 -22.08 20.98
C SER A 98 4.32 -21.87 20.13
N LYS A 99 5.43 -22.50 20.50
CA LYS A 99 6.68 -22.45 19.73
C LYS A 99 6.52 -23.07 18.33
N SER A 100 5.85 -24.20 18.21
CA SER A 100 5.61 -24.84 16.91
C SER A 100 4.65 -24.02 16.03
N THR A 101 3.68 -23.35 16.63
CA THR A 101 2.73 -22.48 15.93
C THR A 101 3.45 -21.23 15.40
N ILE A 102 4.25 -20.56 16.21
CA ILE A 102 5.06 -19.39 15.80
C ILE A 102 5.99 -19.75 14.64
N THR A 103 6.61 -20.93 14.69
CA THR A 103 7.55 -21.38 13.64
C THR A 103 6.84 -21.69 12.31
N ASN A 104 5.56 -22.06 12.33
CA ASN A 104 4.80 -22.44 11.14
C ASN A 104 3.95 -21.32 10.53
N ILE A 105 3.81 -20.19 11.22
CA ILE A 105 3.04 -19.03 10.74
C ILE A 105 4.01 -18.00 10.18
N THR A 106 4.08 -17.94 8.86
CA THR A 106 4.94 -17.01 8.16
C THR A 106 4.20 -15.68 7.98
N GLU A 107 4.87 -14.57 8.30
CA GLU A 107 4.42 -13.23 7.97
C GLU A 107 4.41 -13.06 6.44
N ALA A 108 3.43 -12.31 5.91
CA ALA A 108 3.40 -12.03 4.50
C ALA A 108 4.38 -10.91 4.16
N PHE A 109 5.26 -11.19 3.21
CA PHE A 109 6.17 -10.20 2.65
C PHE A 109 5.44 -9.45 1.53
N VAL A 110 5.28 -8.13 1.68
CA VAL A 110 4.48 -7.31 0.77
C VAL A 110 5.34 -6.67 -0.32
N GLU A 111 6.42 -5.97 0.06
CA GLU A 111 7.24 -5.21 -0.88
C GLU A 111 8.67 -5.01 -0.37
N VAL A 112 9.60 -4.75 -1.31
CA VAL A 112 10.97 -4.32 -1.04
C VAL A 112 11.21 -2.95 -1.65
N PHE A 113 11.70 -2.04 -0.84
CA PHE A 113 12.09 -0.70 -1.26
C PHE A 113 13.60 -0.57 -1.27
N LYS A 114 14.12 -0.04 -2.36
CA LYS A 114 15.50 0.47 -2.39
C LYS A 114 15.46 1.91 -1.91
N PRO A 115 16.31 2.31 -0.95
CA PRO A 115 16.40 3.69 -0.54
C PRO A 115 16.75 4.62 -1.70
N SER A 116 16.01 5.70 -1.87
CA SER A 116 16.37 6.82 -2.74
C SER A 116 17.48 7.65 -2.11
N ALA A 117 17.41 7.81 -0.77
CA ALA A 117 18.48 8.41 0.02
C ALA A 117 18.55 7.75 1.40
N LYS A 118 19.73 7.73 2.00
CA LYS A 118 19.98 7.13 3.32
C LYS A 118 20.98 7.94 4.12
N THR A 119 20.71 8.03 5.42
CA THR A 119 21.65 8.56 6.43
C THR A 119 21.82 7.51 7.54
N ASP A 120 22.62 7.82 8.56
CA ASP A 120 22.75 6.94 9.74
C ASP A 120 21.45 6.88 10.57
N GLU A 121 20.60 7.92 10.49
CA GLU A 121 19.41 8.08 11.32
C GLU A 121 18.09 7.80 10.57
N SER A 122 18.08 7.89 9.24
CA SER A 122 16.87 7.80 8.46
C SER A 122 17.09 7.31 7.04
N VAL A 123 16.01 6.78 6.44
CA VAL A 123 15.96 6.33 5.06
C VAL A 123 14.77 6.96 4.35
N LEU A 124 14.95 7.35 3.09
CA LEU A 124 13.91 7.84 2.19
C LEU A 124 13.62 6.78 1.13
N ILE A 125 12.38 6.35 1.02
CA ILE A 125 11.93 5.32 0.07
C ILE A 125 10.83 5.87 -0.83
N ASN A 126 10.87 5.55 -2.14
CA ASN A 126 9.78 5.85 -3.06
C ASN A 126 8.65 4.83 -2.86
N VAL A 127 7.45 5.30 -2.57
CA VAL A 127 6.28 4.45 -2.25
C VAL A 127 5.26 4.35 -3.38
N ASN A 128 5.52 4.93 -4.55
CA ASN A 128 4.60 4.85 -5.69
C ASN A 128 4.27 3.41 -6.08
N GLY A 129 5.27 2.53 -6.07
CA GLY A 129 5.09 1.12 -6.44
C GLY A 129 4.09 0.35 -5.56
N ILE A 130 3.76 0.85 -4.38
CA ILE A 130 2.72 0.28 -3.51
C ILE A 130 1.44 1.11 -3.56
N LEU A 131 1.52 2.43 -3.65
CA LEU A 131 0.35 3.31 -3.72
C LEU A 131 -0.42 3.16 -5.03
N LEU A 132 0.28 3.00 -6.15
CA LEU A 132 -0.31 2.96 -7.50
C LEU A 132 -0.56 1.53 -8.01
N SER A 133 -0.49 0.54 -7.15
CA SER A 133 -0.69 -0.87 -7.47
C SER A 133 -1.68 -1.55 -6.53
N GLU A 134 -2.12 -2.75 -6.89
CA GLU A 134 -3.01 -3.58 -6.07
C GLU A 134 -2.28 -4.52 -5.09
N LYS A 135 -1.04 -4.18 -4.70
CA LYS A 135 -0.24 -5.03 -3.80
C LYS A 135 -0.81 -5.13 -2.40
N LEU A 136 -1.43 -4.06 -1.92
CA LEU A 136 -2.12 -4.09 -0.63
C LEU A 136 -3.56 -4.59 -0.75
N ASP A 137 -4.31 -4.13 -1.76
CA ASP A 137 -5.72 -4.48 -1.95
C ASP A 137 -6.00 -4.89 -3.39
N SER A 138 -6.41 -6.13 -3.59
CA SER A 138 -6.73 -6.67 -4.91
C SER A 138 -8.15 -6.30 -5.34
N LEU A 139 -8.32 -5.10 -5.89
CA LEU A 139 -9.62 -4.54 -6.30
C LEU A 139 -10.16 -5.18 -7.58
N SER A 140 -9.27 -5.58 -8.50
CA SER A 140 -9.64 -6.21 -9.78
C SER A 140 -9.88 -7.71 -9.67
N TYR A 141 -9.53 -8.32 -8.54
CA TYR A 141 -9.69 -9.75 -8.37
C TYR A 141 -11.16 -10.14 -8.28
N VAL A 142 -11.57 -11.01 -9.19
CA VAL A 142 -12.89 -11.64 -9.20
C VAL A 142 -12.71 -13.15 -9.22
N PRO A 143 -13.22 -13.89 -8.22
CA PRO A 143 -13.20 -15.36 -8.23
C PRO A 143 -13.83 -15.92 -9.51
N ASN A 144 -13.27 -17.00 -10.05
CA ASN A 144 -13.69 -17.59 -11.32
C ASN A 144 -15.19 -17.91 -11.39
N GLU A 145 -15.77 -18.37 -10.27
CA GLU A 145 -17.20 -18.69 -10.14
C GLU A 145 -18.14 -17.49 -10.31
N TYR A 146 -17.64 -16.27 -10.12
CA TYR A 146 -18.42 -15.03 -10.26
C TYR A 146 -18.15 -14.28 -11.56
N ARG A 147 -17.08 -14.60 -12.30
CA ARG A 147 -16.68 -13.86 -13.51
C ARG A 147 -17.76 -13.77 -14.57
N GLU A 148 -18.56 -14.83 -14.75
CA GLU A 148 -19.65 -14.84 -15.72
C GLU A 148 -20.86 -14.01 -15.28
N ARG A 149 -20.98 -13.74 -13.99
CA ARG A 149 -22.14 -13.04 -13.39
C ARG A 149 -21.88 -11.55 -13.22
N ILE A 150 -20.64 -11.11 -13.27
CA ILE A 150 -20.27 -9.73 -13.03
C ILE A 150 -20.35 -8.93 -14.34
N ALA A 151 -21.12 -7.86 -14.31
CA ALA A 151 -21.33 -6.99 -15.47
C ALA A 151 -20.08 -6.18 -15.86
N VAL A 152 -19.19 -5.91 -14.89
CA VAL A 152 -17.98 -5.11 -15.10
C VAL A 152 -16.75 -5.96 -14.89
N ASN A 153 -15.94 -6.07 -15.94
CA ASN A 153 -14.61 -6.64 -15.88
C ASN A 153 -13.58 -5.51 -16.02
N TYR A 154 -12.87 -5.21 -14.95
CA TYR A 154 -11.89 -4.12 -14.92
C TYR A 154 -10.67 -4.38 -15.80
N GLY A 155 -10.31 -5.66 -16.02
CA GLY A 155 -9.08 -6.01 -16.69
C GLY A 155 -7.86 -5.93 -15.79
N ARG A 156 -6.81 -5.25 -16.24
CA ARG A 156 -5.55 -5.10 -15.49
C ARG A 156 -5.36 -3.66 -15.03
N PRO A 157 -4.77 -3.45 -13.85
CA PRO A 157 -4.37 -2.11 -13.42
C PRO A 157 -3.40 -1.50 -14.43
N ASN A 158 -3.56 -0.21 -14.71
CA ASN A 158 -2.65 0.57 -15.51
C ASN A 158 -1.96 1.61 -14.61
N GLU A 159 -0.74 1.32 -14.18
CA GLU A 159 0.02 2.18 -13.27
C GLU A 159 0.30 3.56 -13.88
N SER A 160 0.49 3.66 -15.20
CA SER A 160 0.76 4.95 -15.86
C SER A 160 -0.44 5.90 -15.89
N LYS A 161 -1.65 5.40 -15.63
CA LYS A 161 -2.90 6.18 -15.59
C LYS A 161 -3.49 6.26 -14.19
N THR A 162 -2.92 5.51 -13.26
CA THR A 162 -3.28 5.55 -11.83
C THR A 162 -2.50 6.68 -11.16
N PHE A 163 -3.14 7.46 -10.32
CA PHE A 163 -2.50 8.59 -9.67
C PHE A 163 -3.08 8.87 -8.28
N VAL A 164 -2.27 9.48 -7.44
CA VAL A 164 -2.72 10.02 -6.15
C VAL A 164 -3.43 11.34 -6.42
N LYS A 165 -4.69 11.43 -6.01
CA LYS A 165 -5.51 12.62 -6.16
C LYS A 165 -5.33 13.60 -5.00
N ASN A 166 -5.29 13.09 -3.77
CA ASN A 166 -5.10 13.88 -2.56
C ASN A 166 -4.27 13.10 -1.53
N VAL A 167 -3.56 13.84 -0.69
CA VAL A 167 -2.91 13.32 0.51
C VAL A 167 -3.46 14.04 1.73
N PHE A 168 -3.95 13.30 2.69
CA PHE A 168 -4.40 13.81 3.99
C PHE A 168 -3.43 13.30 5.05
N ASN A 169 -2.66 14.19 5.64
CA ASN A 169 -1.65 13.85 6.62
C ASN A 169 -1.84 14.73 7.86
N ASN A 170 -2.16 14.13 8.99
CA ASN A 170 -2.35 14.82 10.25
C ASN A 170 -1.60 14.06 11.36
N ASP A 171 -1.62 14.55 12.58
CA ASP A 171 -0.84 13.99 13.70
C ASP A 171 -1.19 12.53 14.03
N SER A 172 -2.35 12.03 13.64
CA SER A 172 -2.84 10.70 14.01
C SER A 172 -2.93 9.70 12.87
N ASN A 173 -2.99 10.16 11.62
CA ASN A 173 -3.07 9.28 10.47
C ASN A 173 -2.57 9.94 9.18
N THR A 174 -2.26 9.08 8.22
CA THR A 174 -1.95 9.44 6.84
C THR A 174 -2.90 8.69 5.92
N ALA A 175 -3.54 9.39 4.99
CA ALA A 175 -4.41 8.79 3.99
C ALA A 175 -4.10 9.32 2.59
N PHE A 176 -4.08 8.41 1.61
CA PHE A 176 -3.92 8.71 0.20
C PHE A 176 -5.24 8.43 -0.52
N GLU A 177 -5.79 9.43 -1.20
CA GLU A 177 -6.88 9.24 -2.15
C GLU A 177 -6.27 8.90 -3.51
N VAL A 178 -6.43 7.64 -3.94
CA VAL A 178 -5.86 7.13 -5.20
C VAL A 178 -6.96 6.86 -6.20
N THR A 179 -6.79 7.35 -7.43
CA THR A 179 -7.65 7.02 -8.56
C THR A 179 -7.00 5.90 -9.36
N PHE A 180 -7.57 4.71 -9.29
CA PHE A 180 -7.10 3.54 -10.05
C PHE A 180 -7.68 3.53 -11.46
N ALA A 181 -6.82 3.37 -12.46
CA ALA A 181 -7.19 3.14 -13.84
C ALA A 181 -6.99 1.68 -14.22
N TYR A 182 -7.95 1.13 -14.96
CA TYR A 182 -7.92 -0.25 -15.44
C TYR A 182 -8.06 -0.30 -16.95
N GLU A 183 -7.40 -1.26 -17.59
CA GLU A 183 -7.51 -1.51 -19.01
C GLU A 183 -7.99 -2.93 -19.27
N ASN A 184 -9.04 -3.06 -20.06
CA ASN A 184 -9.55 -4.33 -20.51
C ASN A 184 -9.52 -4.39 -22.04
N GLN A 185 -8.72 -5.30 -22.59
CA GLN A 185 -8.63 -5.52 -24.05
C GLN A 185 -9.87 -6.21 -24.63
N ALA A 186 -10.64 -6.88 -23.79
CA ALA A 186 -11.87 -7.54 -24.19
C ALA A 186 -13.02 -7.13 -23.23
N PRO A 187 -13.53 -5.89 -23.34
CA PRO A 187 -14.59 -5.41 -22.50
C PRO A 187 -15.84 -6.25 -22.67
N ASN A 188 -16.52 -6.59 -21.57
CA ASN A 188 -17.77 -7.34 -21.64
C ASN A 188 -18.84 -6.47 -22.34
N PRO A 189 -19.35 -6.86 -23.52
CA PRO A 189 -20.33 -6.05 -24.26
C PRO A 189 -21.65 -5.85 -23.50
N ARG A 190 -21.93 -6.65 -22.48
CA ARG A 190 -23.11 -6.48 -21.61
C ARG A 190 -23.00 -5.26 -20.68
N ALA A 191 -21.78 -4.79 -20.40
CA ALA A 191 -21.55 -3.63 -19.57
C ALA A 191 -22.04 -2.30 -20.18
N TYR A 192 -22.28 -2.27 -21.49
CA TYR A 192 -22.70 -1.07 -22.23
C TYR A 192 -24.20 -1.05 -22.59
N ARG A 193 -25.00 -1.98 -22.12
CA ARG A 193 -26.45 -1.89 -22.29
C ARG A 193 -27.00 -0.90 -21.26
N VAL A 194 -27.07 0.36 -21.66
CA VAL A 194 -27.94 1.33 -21.01
C VAL A 194 -29.37 0.96 -21.44
N SER A 195 -30.14 0.47 -20.50
CA SER A 195 -31.58 0.29 -20.69
C SER A 195 -32.29 1.64 -20.53
#